data_93975df84772ef3c9c5e9b7f4d03ad73
#
_entry.id   93975df84772ef3c9c5e9b7f4d03ad73
#
_cell.length_a   1.000
_cell.length_b   1.000
_cell.length_c   1.000
_cell.angle_alpha   90.00
_cell.angle_beta   90.00
_cell.angle_gamma   90.00
#
_symmetry.space_group_name_H-M   'P 1'
#
loop_
_entity.id
_entity.type
_entity.pdbx_description
1 polymer ?
#
loop_
_entity_poly.entity_id
_entity_poly.type
_entity_poly.pdbx_seq_one_letter_code
_entity_poly.pdbx_strand_id
1 'polypeptide(L)'
;AHITLARSAYALTNTDLARKEYQETVKLSKNEIAAEAKYMLAQLDFENAKYDECEKTVFALSENYASYDYWVAKGFLLLSDVYVKKGNTFQAKQTLQSIIDNYEGKDLVDEARTKLAAIGDTN
;
A
#
# COMPACT_ATOMS: atom_id res chain seq x y z
N ALA A 1 -0.14 20.13 -10.56
CA ALA A 1 0.22 19.91 -9.17
C ALA A 1 1.14 18.71 -9.02
N HIS A 2 1.72 18.57 -7.85
CA HIS A 2 2.71 17.51 -7.57
C HIS A 2 2.16 16.10 -7.77
N ILE A 3 0.91 15.84 -7.42
CA ILE A 3 0.35 14.50 -7.57
C ILE A 3 0.25 14.09 -9.06
N THR A 4 -0.12 15.02 -9.93
CA THR A 4 -0.20 14.74 -11.36
C THR A 4 1.18 14.44 -11.93
N LEU A 5 2.17 15.22 -11.54
CA LEU A 5 3.55 14.99 -11.98
C LEU A 5 4.09 13.67 -11.44
N ALA A 6 3.78 13.34 -10.17
CA ALA A 6 4.19 12.08 -9.56
C ALA A 6 3.60 10.88 -10.30
N ARG A 7 2.31 10.93 -10.62
CA ARG A 7 1.64 9.86 -11.37
C ARG A 7 2.26 9.66 -12.74
N SER A 8 2.55 10.77 -13.44
CA SER A 8 3.19 10.72 -14.76
C SER A 8 4.61 10.13 -14.67
N ALA A 9 5.38 10.56 -13.68
CA ALA A 9 6.74 10.05 -13.48
C ALA A 9 6.72 8.56 -13.15
N TYR A 10 5.76 8.12 -12.33
CA TYR A 10 5.64 6.70 -12.00
C TYR A 10 5.30 5.88 -13.24
N ALA A 11 4.34 6.34 -14.04
CA ALA A 11 3.92 5.67 -15.27
C ALA A 11 5.06 5.55 -16.27
N LEU A 12 5.98 6.54 -16.27
CA LEU A 12 7.15 6.55 -17.15
C LEU A 12 8.37 5.87 -16.52
N THR A 13 8.18 5.20 -15.39
CA THR A 13 9.22 4.52 -14.62
C THR A 13 10.34 5.41 -14.11
N ASN A 14 10.09 6.72 -13.99
CA ASN A 14 11.03 7.65 -13.35
C ASN A 14 10.77 7.66 -11.85
N THR A 15 11.30 6.66 -11.15
CA THR A 15 11.00 6.41 -9.74
C THR A 15 11.56 7.49 -8.82
N ASP A 16 12.70 8.09 -9.14
CA ASP A 16 13.27 9.16 -8.30
C ASP A 16 12.40 10.40 -8.32
N LEU A 17 11.94 10.81 -9.50
CA LEU A 17 11.04 11.94 -9.62
C LEU A 17 9.69 11.64 -8.97
N ALA A 18 9.16 10.43 -9.19
CA ALA A 18 7.89 10.02 -8.59
C ALA A 18 7.97 10.10 -7.08
N ARG A 19 9.03 9.57 -6.47
CA ARG A 19 9.22 9.60 -5.02
C ARG A 19 9.23 11.04 -4.50
N LYS A 20 10.01 11.90 -5.14
CA LYS A 20 10.13 13.29 -4.72
C LYS A 20 8.77 14.00 -4.76
N GLU A 21 8.03 13.81 -5.84
CA GLU A 21 6.74 14.50 -6.01
C GLU A 21 5.66 13.93 -5.09
N TYR A 22 5.68 12.62 -4.82
CA TYR A 22 4.77 12.05 -3.83
C TYR A 22 5.10 12.56 -2.41
N GLN A 23 6.38 12.70 -2.07
CA GLN A 23 6.78 13.27 -0.78
C GLN A 23 6.28 14.70 -0.62
N GLU A 24 6.39 15.51 -1.68
CA GLU A 24 5.87 16.88 -1.65
C GLU A 24 4.34 16.90 -1.53
N THR A 25 3.66 15.99 -2.22
CA THR A 25 2.21 15.86 -2.12
C THR A 25 1.76 15.59 -0.68
N VAL A 26 2.46 14.70 0.02
CA VAL A 26 2.14 14.38 1.41
C VAL A 26 2.29 15.62 2.30
N LYS A 27 3.32 16.45 2.04
CA LYS A 27 3.53 17.68 2.81
C LYS A 27 2.47 18.74 2.57
N LEU A 28 2.01 18.85 1.31
CA LEU A 28 1.16 19.97 0.89
C LEU A 28 -0.33 19.66 0.92
N SER A 29 -0.71 18.41 1.11
CA SER A 29 -2.12 17.97 1.09
C SER A 29 -2.42 17.16 2.34
N LYS A 30 -3.70 17.23 2.80
CA LYS A 30 -4.14 16.47 3.98
C LYS A 30 -5.41 15.68 3.70
N ASN A 31 -5.75 15.49 2.44
CA ASN A 31 -6.96 14.81 2.02
C ASN A 31 -6.61 13.46 1.39
N GLU A 32 -7.54 12.92 0.61
CA GLU A 32 -7.37 11.64 -0.05
C GLU A 32 -6.15 11.63 -0.99
N ILE A 33 -5.81 12.78 -1.57
CA ILE A 33 -4.61 12.87 -2.44
C ILE A 33 -3.36 12.56 -1.63
N ALA A 34 -3.27 13.05 -0.39
CA ALA A 34 -2.15 12.72 0.49
C ALA A 34 -2.14 11.22 0.85
N ALA A 35 -3.32 10.63 1.07
CA ALA A 35 -3.41 9.19 1.33
C ALA A 35 -2.91 8.38 0.14
N GLU A 36 -3.32 8.75 -1.06
CA GLU A 36 -2.82 8.11 -2.28
C GLU A 36 -1.29 8.24 -2.37
N ALA A 37 -0.78 9.44 -2.15
CA ALA A 37 0.67 9.68 -2.23
C ALA A 37 1.44 8.84 -1.22
N LYS A 38 0.91 8.72 0.00
CA LYS A 38 1.54 7.91 1.04
C LYS A 38 1.56 6.43 0.64
N TYR A 39 0.45 5.93 0.07
CA TYR A 39 0.42 4.57 -0.46
C TYR A 39 1.47 4.38 -1.56
N MET A 40 1.57 5.34 -2.48
CA MET A 40 2.53 5.21 -3.59
C MET A 40 3.97 5.23 -3.11
N LEU A 41 4.28 5.96 -2.02
CA LEU A 41 5.60 5.89 -1.41
C LEU A 41 5.89 4.48 -0.88
N ALA A 42 4.90 3.84 -0.27
CA ALA A 42 5.04 2.46 0.18
C ALA A 42 5.25 1.51 -1.00
N GLN A 43 4.52 1.71 -2.09
CA GLN A 43 4.65 0.89 -3.30
C GLN A 43 6.05 1.01 -3.89
N LEU A 44 6.60 2.23 -3.94
CA LEU A 44 7.95 2.45 -4.43
C LEU A 44 8.98 1.73 -3.55
N ASP A 45 8.80 1.78 -2.22
CA ASP A 45 9.68 1.05 -1.31
C ASP A 45 9.62 -0.45 -1.57
N PHE A 46 8.41 -0.99 -1.78
CA PHE A 46 8.25 -2.41 -2.09
C PHE A 46 8.98 -2.78 -3.38
N GLU A 47 8.84 -1.96 -4.43
CA GLU A 47 9.48 -2.22 -5.72
C GLU A 47 11.00 -2.18 -5.62
N ASN A 48 11.53 -1.45 -4.66
CA ASN A 48 12.96 -1.36 -4.39
C ASN A 48 13.43 -2.36 -3.32
N ALA A 49 12.59 -3.30 -2.96
CA ALA A 49 12.87 -4.32 -1.95
C ALA A 49 13.17 -3.75 -0.56
N LYS A 50 12.69 -2.53 -0.28
CA LYS A 50 12.82 -1.90 1.03
C LYS A 50 11.60 -2.26 1.87
N TYR A 51 11.54 -3.52 2.28
CA TYR A 51 10.33 -4.07 2.90
C TYR A 51 10.04 -3.49 4.27
N ASP A 52 11.06 -3.22 5.09
CA ASP A 52 10.85 -2.61 6.40
C ASP A 52 10.33 -1.18 6.27
N GLU A 53 10.86 -0.42 5.31
CA GLU A 53 10.38 0.94 5.05
C GLU A 53 8.94 0.92 4.54
N CYS A 54 8.63 -0.02 3.66
CA CYS A 54 7.27 -0.20 3.15
C CYS A 54 6.30 -0.46 4.29
N GLU A 55 6.65 -1.37 5.20
CA GLU A 55 5.81 -1.71 6.35
C GLU A 55 5.55 -0.47 7.22
N LYS A 56 6.58 0.29 7.53
CA LYS A 56 6.44 1.52 8.32
C LYS A 56 5.51 2.52 7.65
N THR A 57 5.66 2.67 6.34
CA THR A 57 4.84 3.62 5.57
C THR A 57 3.38 3.19 5.55
N VAL A 58 3.10 1.90 5.41
CA VAL A 58 1.72 1.39 5.46
C VAL A 58 1.10 1.65 6.83
N PHE A 59 1.82 1.42 7.91
CA PHE A 59 1.28 1.69 9.25
C PHE A 59 1.03 3.19 9.46
N ALA A 60 1.93 4.05 8.96
CA ALA A 60 1.70 5.49 9.02
C ALA A 60 0.46 5.89 8.21
N LEU A 61 0.24 5.27 7.06
CA LEU A 61 -0.96 5.48 6.27
C LEU A 61 -2.22 5.13 7.07
N SER A 62 -2.23 3.97 7.72
CA SER A 62 -3.40 3.52 8.47
C SER A 62 -3.67 4.39 9.70
N GLU A 63 -2.64 4.97 10.30
CA GLU A 63 -2.80 5.84 11.47
C GLU A 63 -3.24 7.24 11.09
N ASN A 64 -2.62 7.82 10.08
CA ASN A 64 -2.80 9.23 9.75
C ASN A 64 -3.92 9.48 8.76
N TYR A 65 -4.34 8.46 8.01
CA TYR A 65 -5.37 8.58 6.97
C TYR A 65 -6.44 7.50 7.13
N ALA A 66 -6.78 7.17 8.37
CA ALA A 66 -7.67 6.06 8.71
C ALA A 66 -9.05 6.17 8.06
N SER A 67 -9.53 7.39 7.78
CA SER A 67 -10.85 7.58 7.18
C SER A 67 -10.89 7.29 5.68
N TYR A 68 -9.74 7.12 5.03
CA TYR A 68 -9.67 6.84 3.60
C TYR A 68 -9.51 5.34 3.37
N ASP A 69 -10.59 4.62 3.60
CA ASP A 69 -10.62 3.15 3.65
C ASP A 69 -9.99 2.49 2.44
N TYR A 70 -10.23 3.03 1.25
CA TYR A 70 -9.69 2.45 0.02
C TYR A 70 -8.16 2.40 0.05
N TRP A 71 -7.54 3.53 0.42
CA TRP A 71 -6.07 3.62 0.42
C TRP A 71 -5.46 2.82 1.56
N VAL A 72 -6.14 2.77 2.71
CA VAL A 72 -5.70 1.94 3.83
C VAL A 72 -5.76 0.46 3.44
N ALA A 73 -6.86 0.03 2.81
CA ALA A 73 -7.00 -1.36 2.37
C ALA A 73 -5.96 -1.72 1.31
N LYS A 74 -5.68 -0.82 0.36
CA LYS A 74 -4.61 -1.02 -0.61
C LYS A 74 -3.25 -1.15 0.08
N GLY A 75 -3.02 -0.35 1.11
CA GLY A 75 -1.80 -0.45 1.91
C GLY A 75 -1.67 -1.82 2.56
N PHE A 76 -2.75 -2.34 3.12
CA PHE A 76 -2.71 -3.66 3.74
C PHE A 76 -2.54 -4.79 2.73
N LEU A 77 -3.08 -4.66 1.51
CA LEU A 77 -2.78 -5.61 0.45
C LEU A 77 -1.28 -5.64 0.15
N LEU A 78 -0.68 -4.48 0.06
CA LEU A 78 0.76 -4.36 -0.15
C LEU A 78 1.53 -4.95 1.04
N LEU A 79 1.07 -4.70 2.25
CA LEU A 79 1.69 -5.22 3.47
C LEU A 79 1.67 -6.75 3.47
N SER A 80 0.58 -7.36 3.00
CA SER A 80 0.54 -8.82 2.91
C SER A 80 1.63 -9.35 1.96
N ASP A 81 1.88 -8.63 0.87
CA ASP A 81 2.96 -9.00 -0.06
C ASP A 81 4.34 -8.86 0.62
N VAL A 82 4.51 -7.83 1.46
CA VAL A 82 5.74 -7.67 2.25
C VAL A 82 5.96 -8.88 3.15
N TYR A 83 4.91 -9.31 3.85
CA TYR A 83 5.02 -10.46 4.76
C TYR A 83 5.35 -11.74 4.00
N VAL A 84 4.77 -11.94 2.81
CA VAL A 84 5.12 -13.09 1.96
C VAL A 84 6.60 -13.04 1.58
N LYS A 85 7.09 -11.87 1.18
CA LYS A 85 8.51 -11.70 0.81
C LYS A 85 9.44 -11.97 1.98
N LYS A 86 9.00 -11.67 3.19
CA LYS A 86 9.78 -11.93 4.40
C LYS A 86 9.65 -13.37 4.92
N GLY A 87 8.85 -14.20 4.25
CA GLY A 87 8.60 -15.56 4.69
C GLY A 87 7.62 -15.68 5.84
N ASN A 88 6.87 -14.62 6.13
CA ASN A 88 5.93 -14.56 7.25
C ASN A 88 4.51 -14.77 6.74
N THR A 89 4.21 -16.00 6.31
CA THR A 89 2.92 -16.32 5.70
C THR A 89 1.77 -16.22 6.69
N PHE A 90 2.00 -16.49 7.97
CA PHE A 90 0.95 -16.36 8.98
C PHE A 90 0.43 -14.92 9.04
N GLN A 91 1.34 -13.95 9.17
CA GLN A 91 0.94 -12.53 9.22
C GLN A 91 0.34 -12.07 7.90
N ALA A 92 0.82 -12.59 6.76
CA ALA A 92 0.22 -12.28 5.47
C ALA A 92 -1.24 -12.71 5.44
N LYS A 93 -1.54 -13.92 5.89
CA LYS A 93 -2.92 -14.44 5.93
C LYS A 93 -3.79 -13.61 6.86
N GLN A 94 -3.27 -13.25 8.04
CA GLN A 94 -4.01 -12.43 9.00
C GLN A 94 -4.36 -11.07 8.43
N THR A 95 -3.40 -10.45 7.74
CA THR A 95 -3.60 -9.15 7.11
C THR A 95 -4.68 -9.22 6.03
N LEU A 96 -4.64 -10.24 5.18
CA LEU A 96 -5.63 -10.43 4.13
C LEU A 96 -7.01 -10.71 4.70
N GLN A 97 -7.09 -11.54 5.74
CA GLN A 97 -8.37 -11.83 6.39
C GLN A 97 -8.98 -10.58 7.01
N SER A 98 -8.14 -9.71 7.57
CA SER A 98 -8.60 -8.44 8.12
C SER A 98 -9.26 -7.56 7.06
N ILE A 99 -8.70 -7.52 5.85
CA ILE A 99 -9.31 -6.77 4.74
C ILE A 99 -10.68 -7.37 4.39
N ILE A 100 -10.74 -8.69 4.28
CA ILE A 100 -11.99 -9.38 3.92
C ILE A 100 -13.07 -9.11 4.97
N ASP A 101 -12.71 -9.09 6.24
CA ASP A 101 -13.67 -8.93 7.34
C ASP A 101 -14.11 -7.48 7.54
N ASN A 102 -13.27 -6.51 7.23
CA ASN A 102 -13.51 -5.12 7.63
C ASN A 102 -13.70 -4.13 6.50
N TYR A 103 -13.26 -4.45 5.28
CA TYR A 103 -13.41 -3.54 4.15
C TYR A 103 -14.64 -3.96 3.35
N GLU A 104 -15.44 -2.98 2.92
CA GLU A 104 -16.71 -3.26 2.25
C GLU A 104 -16.63 -3.24 0.73
N GLY A 105 -15.56 -2.70 0.17
CA GLY A 105 -15.41 -2.60 -1.29
C GLY A 105 -15.11 -3.96 -1.93
N LYS A 106 -15.95 -4.37 -2.87
CA LYS A 106 -15.85 -5.67 -3.49
C LYS A 106 -14.52 -5.88 -4.23
N ASP A 107 -14.01 -4.82 -4.87
CA ASP A 107 -12.79 -4.87 -5.68
C ASP A 107 -11.58 -5.34 -4.87
N LEU A 108 -11.33 -4.70 -3.72
CA LEU A 108 -10.17 -5.03 -2.90
C LEU A 108 -10.40 -6.29 -2.06
N VAL A 109 -11.65 -6.56 -1.67
CA VAL A 109 -11.98 -7.81 -0.99
C VAL A 109 -11.72 -8.99 -1.91
N ASP A 110 -12.13 -8.91 -3.17
CA ASP A 110 -11.86 -9.96 -4.14
C ASP A 110 -10.36 -10.16 -4.35
N GLU A 111 -9.60 -9.07 -4.42
CA GLU A 111 -8.15 -9.15 -4.53
C GLU A 111 -7.55 -9.84 -3.30
N ALA A 112 -8.03 -9.48 -2.10
CA ALA A 112 -7.55 -10.09 -0.86
C ALA A 112 -7.85 -11.60 -0.84
N ARG A 113 -9.03 -12.01 -1.29
CA ARG A 113 -9.39 -13.42 -1.38
C ARG A 113 -8.48 -14.17 -2.35
N THR A 114 -8.18 -13.56 -3.49
CA THR A 114 -7.29 -14.15 -4.49
C THR A 114 -5.89 -14.35 -3.91
N LYS A 115 -5.36 -13.33 -3.23
CA LYS A 115 -4.04 -13.42 -2.61
C LYS A 115 -4.02 -14.48 -1.50
N LEU A 116 -5.08 -14.53 -0.70
CA LEU A 116 -5.18 -15.51 0.38
C LEU A 116 -5.19 -16.93 -0.18
N ALA A 117 -5.95 -17.16 -1.24
CA ALA A 117 -5.99 -18.46 -1.91
C ALA A 117 -4.62 -18.85 -2.48
N ALA A 118 -3.88 -17.87 -3.02
CA ALA A 118 -2.56 -18.12 -3.60
C ALA A 118 -1.53 -18.53 -2.53
N ILE A 119 -1.65 -18.02 -1.30
CA ILE A 119 -0.80 -18.44 -0.20
C ILE A 119 -1.15 -19.88 0.22
N GLY A 120 -2.44 -20.23 0.15
CA GLY A 120 -2.93 -21.56 0.47
C GLY A 120 -2.74 -21.92 1.93
N ASP A 121 -2.47 -23.20 2.18
CA ASP A 121 -2.27 -23.71 3.54
C ASP A 121 -0.81 -23.72 3.97
N THR A 122 0.05 -23.02 3.25
CA THR A 122 1.46 -22.89 3.58
C THR A 122 1.61 -22.10 4.87
N ASN A 123 2.41 -22.59 5.76
CA ASN A 123 2.67 -21.92 7.03
C ASN A 123 3.97 -21.16 7.01
#